data_04054559f8ee20a84ca2997c5511cd60
#
_entry.id   04054559f8ee20a84ca2997c5511cd60
#
_cell.length_a   1.000
_cell.length_b   1.000
_cell.length_c   1.000
_cell.angle_alpha   90.00
_cell.angle_beta   90.00
_cell.angle_gamma   90.00
#
_symmetry.space_group_name_H-M   'P 1'
#
loop_
_entity.id
_entity.type
_entity.pdbx_description
1 polymer ?
#
loop_
_entity_poly.entity_id
_entity_poly.type
_entity_poly.pdbx_seq_one_letter_code
_entity_poly.pdbx_strand_id
1 'polypeptide(L)'
;GNCYSMLSSSNKQFPLFNGANEINYKDYDIFLKNLKYKFNNKSFEIADFIKIKTKKFEFFIDCGNTPPNKFSHYYQAGCLSFELITNNQKIICNTGYGKYLSPKLAEISRSTAAHSTLYLNDTSSCVFQKNKFINKTYGNSLLQKHKIIGKNYFEDKDCFALSASHNGYEKRFGCIHKRSI
;
A
#
# COMPACT_ATOMS: atom_id res chain seq x y z
N GLY A 1 17.10 1.33 3.49
CA GLY A 1 17.85 0.84 2.34
C GLY A 1 17.06 -0.13 1.48
N ASN A 2 16.90 -1.39 1.93
CA ASN A 2 16.28 -2.44 1.10
C ASN A 2 14.80 -2.15 0.74
N CYS A 3 13.99 -1.67 1.71
CA CYS A 3 12.61 -1.25 1.41
C CYS A 3 12.56 -0.14 0.35
N TYR A 4 13.43 0.85 0.48
CA TYR A 4 13.55 1.94 -0.50
C TYR A 4 13.84 1.40 -1.90
N SER A 5 14.84 0.53 -2.02
CA SER A 5 15.23 -0.05 -3.30
C SER A 5 14.15 -0.96 -3.90
N MET A 6 13.49 -1.77 -3.07
CA MET A 6 12.42 -2.66 -3.50
C MET A 6 11.21 -1.86 -3.99
N LEU A 7 10.76 -0.86 -3.23
CA LEU A 7 9.59 -0.05 -3.59
C LEU A 7 9.88 1.02 -4.65
N SER A 8 11.14 1.30 -4.96
CA SER A 8 11.51 2.21 -6.04
C SER A 8 11.32 1.56 -7.41
N SER A 9 10.59 2.22 -8.31
CA SER A 9 10.53 1.81 -9.71
C SER A 9 11.85 2.09 -10.44
N SER A 10 11.96 1.65 -11.69
CA SER A 10 13.15 1.89 -12.52
C SER A 10 13.43 3.38 -12.75
N ASN A 11 12.40 4.21 -12.84
CA ASN A 11 12.49 5.66 -12.98
C ASN A 11 12.37 6.41 -11.65
N LYS A 12 12.59 5.73 -10.52
CA LYS A 12 12.55 6.31 -9.17
C LYS A 12 11.18 6.83 -8.72
N GLN A 13 10.11 6.32 -9.29
CA GLN A 13 8.77 6.53 -8.75
C GLN A 13 8.48 5.52 -7.64
N PHE A 14 7.68 5.94 -6.66
CA PHE A 14 7.26 5.10 -5.54
C PHE A 14 5.76 4.84 -5.62
N PRO A 15 5.29 3.65 -5.20
CA PRO A 15 3.87 3.42 -5.03
C PRO A 15 3.30 4.26 -3.89
N LEU A 16 2.06 4.72 -4.04
CA LEU A 16 1.39 5.61 -3.11
C LEU A 16 0.56 4.82 -2.11
N PHE A 17 1.21 3.97 -1.31
CA PHE A 17 0.59 3.18 -0.25
C PHE A 17 0.76 3.84 1.12
N ASN A 18 -0.25 3.67 1.99
CA ASN A 18 -0.17 3.88 3.44
C ASN A 18 0.52 5.18 3.87
N GLY A 19 0.03 6.30 3.37
CA GLY A 19 0.53 7.62 3.72
C GLY A 19 1.68 8.13 2.85
N ALA A 20 2.10 7.35 1.86
CA ALA A 20 3.10 7.79 0.91
C ALA A 20 2.55 8.88 -0.02
N ASN A 21 3.41 9.82 -0.34
CA ASN A 21 3.22 10.83 -1.36
C ASN A 21 4.40 10.81 -2.32
N GLU A 22 4.30 11.54 -3.40
CA GLU A 22 5.46 11.76 -4.25
C GLU A 22 6.56 12.47 -3.46
N ILE A 23 7.74 11.89 -3.45
CA ILE A 23 8.90 12.38 -2.71
C ILE A 23 10.05 12.74 -3.67
N ASN A 24 10.84 13.73 -3.28
CA ASN A 24 12.13 13.98 -3.92
C ASN A 24 13.12 12.90 -3.47
N TYR A 25 13.31 11.89 -4.31
CA TYR A 25 14.24 10.79 -4.03
C TYR A 25 15.73 11.16 -4.21
N LYS A 26 16.04 12.29 -4.87
CA LYS A 26 17.43 12.67 -5.18
C LYS A 26 18.28 12.83 -3.92
N ASP A 27 17.75 13.50 -2.91
CA ASP A 27 18.47 13.72 -1.66
C ASP A 27 18.72 12.41 -0.91
N TYR A 28 17.74 11.50 -0.95
CA TYR A 28 17.87 10.19 -0.33
C TYR A 28 18.85 9.27 -1.07
N ASP A 29 18.86 9.31 -2.40
CA ASP A 29 19.84 8.61 -3.23
C ASP A 29 21.26 9.10 -2.93
N ILE A 30 21.46 10.43 -2.83
CA ILE A 30 22.74 11.03 -2.46
C ILE A 30 23.18 10.58 -1.07
N PHE A 31 22.28 10.62 -0.10
CA PHE A 31 22.55 10.16 1.27
C PHE A 31 23.00 8.70 1.31
N LEU A 32 22.25 7.79 0.65
CA LEU A 32 22.60 6.37 0.61
C LEU A 32 23.95 6.13 -0.13
N LYS A 33 24.21 6.88 -1.19
CA LYS A 33 25.46 6.81 -1.92
C LYS A 33 26.64 7.25 -1.05
N ASN A 34 26.50 8.35 -0.30
CA ASN A 34 27.53 8.84 0.63
C ASN A 34 27.82 7.82 1.74
N LEU A 35 26.80 7.11 2.21
CA LEU A 35 26.94 6.00 3.15
C LEU A 35 27.56 4.73 2.53
N LYS A 36 27.85 4.75 1.22
CA LYS A 36 28.29 3.56 0.45
C LYS A 36 27.37 2.36 0.67
N TYR A 37 26.05 2.62 0.81
CA TYR A 37 25.05 1.58 1.12
C TYR A 37 24.95 0.59 -0.05
N LYS A 38 25.12 -0.70 0.27
CA LYS A 38 24.95 -1.79 -0.70
C LYS A 38 23.55 -2.39 -0.54
N PHE A 39 22.74 -2.34 -1.60
CA PHE A 39 21.43 -2.95 -1.61
C PHE A 39 21.53 -4.47 -1.77
N ASN A 40 20.82 -5.20 -0.96
CA ASN A 40 20.65 -6.64 -1.11
C ASN A 40 19.21 -6.93 -1.56
N ASN A 41 18.97 -6.86 -2.86
CA ASN A 41 17.62 -6.91 -3.46
C ASN A 41 17.33 -8.29 -4.05
N LYS A 42 17.41 -9.33 -3.24
CA LYS A 42 17.02 -10.68 -3.67
C LYS A 42 15.54 -10.99 -3.38
N SER A 43 14.85 -10.16 -2.63
CA SER A 43 13.45 -10.40 -2.26
C SER A 43 12.52 -9.55 -3.12
N PHE A 44 11.49 -10.18 -3.68
CA PHE A 44 10.38 -9.48 -4.34
C PHE A 44 9.32 -9.02 -3.32
N GLU A 45 9.41 -9.44 -2.05
CA GLU A 45 8.52 -9.08 -0.95
C GLU A 45 9.29 -8.45 0.22
N ILE A 46 8.81 -7.31 0.71
CA ILE A 46 9.28 -6.65 1.93
C ILE A 46 8.09 -6.03 2.67
N ALA A 47 7.94 -6.34 3.95
CA ALA A 47 6.89 -5.78 4.83
C ALA A 47 5.48 -5.94 4.23
N ASP A 48 5.19 -7.11 3.67
CA ASP A 48 3.95 -7.47 2.98
C ASP A 48 3.66 -6.70 1.67
N PHE A 49 4.57 -5.85 1.21
CA PHE A 49 4.52 -5.31 -0.15
C PHE A 49 5.23 -6.26 -1.11
N ILE A 50 4.59 -6.53 -2.24
CA ILE A 50 5.14 -7.38 -3.29
C ILE A 50 5.41 -6.50 -4.51
N LYS A 51 6.58 -6.69 -5.12
CA LYS A 51 6.96 -6.08 -6.39
C LYS A 51 7.25 -7.16 -7.42
N ILE A 52 6.61 -7.01 -8.57
CA ILE A 52 6.93 -7.81 -9.77
C ILE A 52 7.51 -6.87 -10.80
N LYS A 53 8.65 -7.25 -11.36
CA LYS A 53 9.32 -6.47 -12.40
C LYS A 53 9.59 -7.34 -13.61
N THR A 54 9.07 -6.91 -14.74
CA THR A 54 9.33 -7.49 -16.06
C THR A 54 10.04 -6.48 -16.97
N LYS A 55 10.34 -6.87 -18.20
CA LYS A 55 10.85 -5.93 -19.22
C LYS A 55 9.81 -4.90 -19.65
N LYS A 56 8.50 -5.19 -19.48
CA LYS A 56 7.39 -4.39 -19.99
C LYS A 56 6.73 -3.54 -18.90
N PHE A 57 6.71 -4.01 -17.64
CA PHE A 57 6.01 -3.33 -16.55
C PHE A 57 6.66 -3.59 -15.20
N GLU A 58 6.36 -2.72 -14.25
CA GLU A 58 6.56 -2.92 -12.82
C GLU A 58 5.20 -2.86 -12.12
N PHE A 59 4.93 -3.86 -11.30
CA PHE A 59 3.70 -4.02 -10.55
C PHE A 59 4.02 -4.04 -9.06
N PHE A 60 3.23 -3.31 -8.27
CA PHE A 60 3.35 -3.25 -6.82
C PHE A 60 1.98 -3.52 -6.20
N ILE A 61 1.93 -4.31 -5.13
CA ILE A 61 0.70 -4.60 -4.40
C ILE A 61 0.93 -4.58 -2.89
N ASP A 62 -0.05 -4.05 -2.14
CA ASP A 62 -0.09 -4.08 -0.68
C ASP A 62 -0.88 -5.30 -0.21
N CYS A 63 -0.18 -6.30 0.33
CA CYS A 63 -0.76 -7.50 0.94
C CYS A 63 -0.65 -7.46 2.47
N GLY A 64 -0.57 -6.27 3.08
CA GLY A 64 -0.34 -6.09 4.50
C GLY A 64 -1.60 -6.18 5.36
N ASN A 65 -1.40 -6.61 6.60
CA ASN A 65 -2.41 -6.50 7.64
C ASN A 65 -2.59 -5.04 8.08
N THR A 66 -3.75 -4.71 8.67
CA THR A 66 -3.87 -3.42 9.37
C THR A 66 -2.86 -3.32 10.50
N PRO A 67 -2.16 -2.19 10.64
CA PRO A 67 -1.15 -2.02 11.67
C PRO A 67 -1.77 -1.93 13.08
N PRO A 68 -0.98 -2.12 14.15
CA PRO A 68 -1.36 -1.71 15.50
C PRO A 68 -1.76 -0.23 15.55
N ASN A 69 -2.69 0.14 16.44
CA ASN A 69 -3.25 1.50 16.51
C ASN A 69 -2.18 2.60 16.58
N LYS A 70 -1.11 2.38 17.35
CA LYS A 70 -0.01 3.35 17.49
C LYS A 70 0.72 3.67 16.18
N PHE A 71 0.61 2.80 15.16
CA PHE A 71 1.20 2.98 13.84
C PHE A 71 0.17 3.27 12.74
N SER A 72 -1.12 3.44 13.11
CA SER A 72 -2.20 3.61 12.12
C SER A 72 -2.40 5.06 11.66
N HIS A 73 -1.56 5.99 12.10
CA HIS A 73 -1.72 7.42 11.83
C HIS A 73 -1.77 7.76 10.33
N TYR A 74 -0.91 7.15 9.55
CA TYR A 74 -0.84 7.32 8.08
C TYR A 74 -1.49 6.19 7.30
N TYR A 75 -2.03 5.19 8.00
CA TYR A 75 -2.63 4.04 7.36
C TYR A 75 -3.85 4.43 6.52
N GLN A 76 -3.97 3.83 5.36
CA GLN A 76 -5.07 3.98 4.42
C GLN A 76 -5.72 2.61 4.18
N ALA A 77 -7.04 2.59 3.93
CA ALA A 77 -7.79 1.34 3.73
C ALA A 77 -7.58 0.76 2.32
N GLY A 78 -6.33 0.65 1.90
CA GLY A 78 -5.90 0.20 0.57
C GLY A 78 -5.43 -1.24 0.49
N CYS A 79 -5.86 -2.13 1.39
CA CYS A 79 -5.48 -3.54 1.35
C CYS A 79 -5.79 -4.18 0.00
N LEU A 80 -4.84 -4.92 -0.55
CA LEU A 80 -4.84 -5.49 -1.89
C LEU A 80 -4.96 -4.46 -3.02
N SER A 81 -4.72 -3.17 -2.75
CA SER A 81 -4.52 -2.21 -3.82
C SER A 81 -3.19 -2.43 -4.52
N PHE A 82 -3.14 -2.07 -5.79
CA PHE A 82 -1.94 -2.23 -6.59
C PHE A 82 -1.65 -0.99 -7.44
N GLU A 83 -0.42 -0.86 -7.86
CA GLU A 83 0.02 0.12 -8.85
C GLU A 83 0.72 -0.58 -9.99
N LEU A 84 0.48 -0.09 -11.20
CA LEU A 84 1.08 -0.60 -12.43
C LEU A 84 1.81 0.53 -13.15
N ILE A 85 3.08 0.31 -13.42
CA ILE A 85 3.95 1.23 -14.16
C ILE A 85 4.40 0.54 -15.44
N THR A 86 4.20 1.17 -16.58
CA THR A 86 4.73 0.74 -17.87
C THR A 86 5.28 1.95 -18.62
N ASN A 87 6.34 1.75 -19.39
CA ASN A 87 7.01 2.84 -20.13
C ASN A 87 7.28 4.08 -19.26
N ASN A 88 7.70 3.87 -18.01
CA ASN A 88 7.95 4.92 -17.02
C ASN A 88 6.73 5.77 -16.64
N GLN A 89 5.52 5.34 -16.95
CA GLN A 89 4.28 6.01 -16.60
C GLN A 89 3.43 5.13 -15.68
N LYS A 90 2.85 5.72 -14.65
CA LYS A 90 1.84 5.07 -13.81
C LYS A 90 0.54 4.95 -14.59
N ILE A 91 0.11 3.73 -14.89
CA ILE A 91 -1.16 3.44 -15.58
C ILE A 91 -2.27 3.23 -14.56
N ILE A 92 -1.95 2.56 -13.45
CA ILE A 92 -2.85 2.40 -12.30
C ILE A 92 -2.08 2.88 -11.08
N CYS A 93 -2.68 3.79 -10.31
CA CYS A 93 -2.08 4.33 -9.10
C CYS A 93 -3.12 4.58 -8.02
N ASN A 94 -2.69 4.64 -6.77
CA ASN A 94 -3.47 5.15 -5.66
C ASN A 94 -3.39 6.68 -5.61
N THR A 95 -4.30 7.30 -4.85
CA THR A 95 -4.37 8.78 -4.77
C THR A 95 -3.25 9.41 -3.93
N GLY A 96 -2.49 8.61 -3.17
CA GLY A 96 -1.60 9.13 -2.15
C GLY A 96 -2.36 9.65 -0.92
N TYR A 97 -1.68 10.42 -0.05
CA TYR A 97 -2.27 10.90 1.20
C TYR A 97 -2.54 12.41 1.15
N GLY A 98 -3.82 12.79 1.18
CA GLY A 98 -4.28 14.18 1.05
C GLY A 98 -4.10 15.06 2.29
N LYS A 99 -3.38 14.62 3.33
CA LYS A 99 -3.21 15.35 4.61
C LYS A 99 -2.69 16.77 4.44
N TYR A 100 -1.75 16.96 3.52
CA TYR A 100 -1.12 18.27 3.32
C TYR A 100 -1.94 19.22 2.45
N LEU A 101 -3.01 18.72 1.84
CA LEU A 101 -3.90 19.52 0.99
C LEU A 101 -5.08 20.07 1.79
N SER A 102 -5.81 19.23 2.50
CA SER A 102 -6.90 19.64 3.41
C SER A 102 -7.32 18.48 4.33
N PRO A 103 -7.97 18.81 5.50
CA PRO A 103 -8.54 17.79 6.38
C PRO A 103 -9.56 16.88 5.69
N LYS A 104 -10.36 17.41 4.76
CA LYS A 104 -11.34 16.64 4.00
C LYS A 104 -10.67 15.66 3.03
N LEU A 105 -9.63 16.11 2.33
CA LEU A 105 -8.84 15.24 1.45
C LEU A 105 -8.04 14.19 2.23
N ALA A 106 -7.58 14.53 3.43
CA ALA A 106 -6.97 13.55 4.33
C ALA A 106 -7.94 12.42 4.69
N GLU A 107 -9.22 12.72 4.96
CA GLU A 107 -10.24 11.71 5.25
C GLU A 107 -10.58 10.87 4.01
N ILE A 108 -10.82 11.52 2.87
CA ILE A 108 -11.17 10.85 1.60
C ILE A 108 -10.04 9.91 1.17
N SER A 109 -8.80 10.38 1.18
CA SER A 109 -7.64 9.57 0.76
C SER A 109 -7.37 8.36 1.65
N ARG A 110 -7.94 8.30 2.86
CA ARG A 110 -7.87 7.13 3.72
C ARG A 110 -8.91 6.06 3.41
N SER A 111 -9.98 6.40 2.67
CA SER A 111 -11.04 5.45 2.32
C SER A 111 -10.58 4.44 1.26
N THR A 112 -11.18 3.27 1.24
CA THR A 112 -10.89 2.25 0.21
C THR A 112 -11.21 2.75 -1.20
N ALA A 113 -12.20 3.63 -1.35
CA ALA A 113 -12.58 4.22 -2.65
C ALA A 113 -11.45 5.05 -3.30
N ALA A 114 -10.46 5.50 -2.52
CA ALA A 114 -9.31 6.24 -3.00
C ALA A 114 -8.15 5.34 -3.49
N HIS A 115 -8.37 4.03 -3.56
CA HIS A 115 -7.35 3.05 -3.90
C HIS A 115 -7.79 2.09 -4.99
N SER A 116 -6.83 1.52 -5.70
CA SER A 116 -7.04 0.53 -6.79
C SER A 116 -7.42 -0.85 -6.24
N THR A 117 -8.43 -0.93 -5.39
CA THR A 117 -8.89 -2.17 -4.76
C THR A 117 -10.42 -2.24 -4.71
N LEU A 118 -10.96 -3.39 -4.30
CA LEU A 118 -12.41 -3.58 -4.20
C LEU A 118 -13.02 -2.66 -3.14
N TYR A 119 -13.99 -1.89 -3.54
CA TYR A 119 -14.83 -1.06 -2.70
C TYR A 119 -16.26 -1.59 -2.73
N LEU A 120 -16.82 -1.91 -1.57
CA LEU A 120 -18.10 -2.60 -1.47
C LEU A 120 -19.12 -1.75 -0.73
N ASN A 121 -20.24 -1.40 -1.42
CA ASN A 121 -21.41 -0.73 -0.85
C ASN A 121 -21.04 0.46 0.08
N ASP A 122 -20.32 1.43 -0.46
CA ASP A 122 -19.86 2.65 0.23
C ASP A 122 -19.13 2.40 1.56
N THR A 123 -18.46 1.24 1.67
CA THR A 123 -17.78 0.81 2.89
C THR A 123 -16.30 0.51 2.65
N SER A 124 -15.46 1.12 3.48
CA SER A 124 -14.03 0.80 3.48
C SER A 124 -13.73 -0.55 4.15
N SER A 125 -12.64 -1.18 3.72
CA SER A 125 -12.16 -2.47 4.24
C SER A 125 -11.74 -2.44 5.71
N CYS A 126 -11.55 -1.25 6.28
CA CYS A 126 -11.36 -1.02 7.71
C CYS A 126 -12.13 0.23 8.15
N VAL A 127 -12.38 0.36 9.46
CA VAL A 127 -13.12 1.50 10.03
C VAL A 127 -12.19 2.36 10.87
N PHE A 128 -12.12 3.65 10.54
CA PHE A 128 -11.35 4.63 11.28
C PHE A 128 -12.17 5.28 12.40
N GLN A 129 -11.50 5.60 13.51
CA GLN A 129 -12.09 6.39 14.60
C GLN A 129 -12.42 7.80 14.10
N LYS A 130 -13.69 8.21 14.28
CA LYS A 130 -14.17 9.55 13.88
C LYS A 130 -14.16 10.56 15.04
N ASN A 131 -14.05 10.11 16.28
CA ASN A 131 -14.02 11.00 17.43
C ASN A 131 -12.71 11.81 17.44
N LYS A 132 -12.84 13.14 17.29
CA LYS A 132 -11.70 14.07 17.21
C LYS A 132 -10.81 14.06 18.44
N PHE A 133 -11.42 13.93 19.64
CA PHE A 133 -10.67 13.88 20.90
C PHE A 133 -9.81 12.62 20.97
N ILE A 134 -10.40 11.45 20.68
CA ILE A 134 -9.67 10.18 20.65
C ILE A 134 -8.57 10.21 19.59
N ASN A 135 -8.85 10.75 18.42
CA ASN A 135 -7.86 10.89 17.36
C ASN A 135 -6.70 11.83 17.74
N LYS A 136 -6.97 12.88 18.50
CA LYS A 136 -5.94 13.79 18.99
C LYS A 136 -5.04 13.12 20.05
N THR A 137 -5.62 12.29 20.91
CA THR A 137 -4.91 11.66 22.04
C THR A 137 -4.17 10.39 21.63
N TYR A 138 -4.79 9.54 20.80
CA TYR A 138 -4.26 8.21 20.42
C TYR A 138 -3.87 8.10 18.95
N GLY A 139 -3.90 9.19 18.21
CA GLY A 139 -3.71 9.21 16.77
C GLY A 139 -4.94 8.67 16.02
N ASN A 140 -4.82 8.48 14.71
CA ASN A 140 -5.90 7.98 13.85
C ASN A 140 -6.12 6.47 14.03
N SER A 141 -6.66 6.08 15.18
CA SER A 141 -6.86 4.67 15.53
C SER A 141 -7.89 3.98 14.63
N LEU A 142 -7.75 2.67 14.51
CA LEU A 142 -8.67 1.80 13.78
C LEU A 142 -9.66 1.16 14.74
N LEU A 143 -10.96 1.34 14.48
CA LEU A 143 -12.06 0.68 15.21
C LEU A 143 -12.30 -0.74 14.70
N GLN A 144 -12.25 -0.92 13.38
CA GLN A 144 -12.32 -2.24 12.76
C GLN A 144 -11.07 -2.45 11.90
N LYS A 145 -10.44 -3.58 12.12
CA LYS A 145 -9.24 -4.03 11.41
C LYS A 145 -9.59 -5.18 10.47
N HIS A 146 -8.83 -5.30 9.41
CA HIS A 146 -8.80 -6.52 8.62
C HIS A 146 -7.52 -7.31 8.87
N LYS A 147 -7.54 -8.56 8.46
CA LYS A 147 -6.37 -9.46 8.42
C LYS A 147 -6.30 -10.09 7.04
N ILE A 148 -5.10 -10.31 6.58
CA ILE A 148 -4.83 -11.21 5.46
C ILE A 148 -5.08 -12.63 5.95
N ILE A 149 -5.96 -13.35 5.27
CA ILE A 149 -6.37 -14.72 5.62
C ILE A 149 -5.85 -15.77 4.64
N GLY A 150 -5.21 -15.35 3.58
CA GLY A 150 -4.53 -16.21 2.62
C GLY A 150 -3.65 -15.38 1.71
N LYS A 151 -2.42 -15.82 1.52
CA LYS A 151 -1.47 -15.23 0.57
C LYS A 151 -0.63 -16.36 -0.02
N ASN A 152 -0.78 -16.58 -1.32
CA ASN A 152 -0.02 -17.56 -2.07
C ASN A 152 0.53 -16.90 -3.31
N TYR A 153 1.74 -17.24 -3.69
CA TYR A 153 2.33 -16.80 -4.94
C TYR A 153 3.09 -17.94 -5.59
N PHE A 154 3.17 -17.88 -6.89
CA PHE A 154 3.93 -18.77 -7.73
C PHE A 154 4.72 -17.93 -8.72
N GLU A 155 5.99 -18.25 -8.88
CA GLU A 155 6.87 -17.59 -9.85
C GLU A 155 7.61 -18.67 -10.64
N ASP A 156 7.55 -18.56 -11.95
CA ASP A 156 8.34 -19.31 -12.91
C ASP A 156 8.99 -18.33 -13.90
N LYS A 157 9.81 -18.81 -14.81
CA LYS A 157 10.57 -17.97 -15.76
C LYS A 157 9.71 -16.98 -16.54
N ASP A 158 8.49 -17.39 -16.92
CA ASP A 158 7.60 -16.64 -17.80
C ASP A 158 6.26 -16.28 -17.17
N CYS A 159 5.98 -16.71 -15.95
CA CYS A 159 4.72 -16.53 -15.28
C CYS A 159 4.90 -16.18 -13.82
N PHE A 160 4.12 -15.21 -13.36
CA PHE A 160 3.92 -14.93 -11.95
C PHE A 160 2.42 -14.97 -11.64
N ALA A 161 2.06 -15.67 -10.59
CA ALA A 161 0.69 -15.70 -10.08
C ALA A 161 0.66 -15.36 -8.60
N LEU A 162 -0.21 -14.45 -8.21
CA LEU A 162 -0.45 -14.06 -6.83
C LEU A 162 -1.92 -14.23 -6.51
N SER A 163 -2.22 -14.82 -5.36
CA SER A 163 -3.55 -14.82 -4.78
C SER A 163 -3.47 -14.40 -3.33
N ALA A 164 -4.20 -13.35 -2.96
CA ALA A 164 -4.29 -12.88 -1.59
C ALA A 164 -5.73 -12.54 -1.22
N SER A 165 -6.10 -12.72 0.05
CA SER A 165 -7.44 -12.42 0.54
C SER A 165 -7.41 -11.79 1.92
N HIS A 166 -8.43 -10.95 2.21
CA HIS A 166 -8.61 -10.32 3.51
C HIS A 166 -10.08 -10.35 3.97
N ASN A 167 -10.30 -10.28 5.28
CA ASN A 167 -11.61 -10.34 5.90
C ASN A 167 -12.25 -8.98 6.24
N GLY A 168 -11.82 -7.90 5.61
CA GLY A 168 -12.29 -6.54 5.92
C GLY A 168 -13.80 -6.33 5.75
N TYR A 169 -14.43 -7.11 4.91
CA TYR A 169 -15.87 -7.05 4.64
C TYR A 169 -16.69 -8.15 5.34
N GLU A 170 -16.02 -9.11 6.00
CA GLU A 170 -16.66 -10.28 6.61
C GLU A 170 -17.68 -9.90 7.68
N LYS A 171 -17.28 -9.04 8.64
CA LYS A 171 -18.14 -8.63 9.75
C LYS A 171 -19.43 -7.94 9.30
N ARG A 172 -19.38 -7.17 8.20
CA ARG A 172 -20.52 -6.35 7.76
C ARG A 172 -21.36 -7.02 6.68
N PHE A 173 -20.73 -7.78 5.79
CA PHE A 173 -21.39 -8.35 4.61
C PHE A 173 -21.26 -9.87 4.50
N GLY A 174 -20.57 -10.53 5.44
CA GLY A 174 -20.27 -11.96 5.34
C GLY A 174 -19.34 -12.34 4.20
N CYS A 175 -18.61 -11.35 3.62
CA CYS A 175 -17.81 -11.54 2.42
C CYS A 175 -16.31 -11.40 2.70
N ILE A 176 -15.54 -12.21 1.99
CA ILE A 176 -14.07 -12.14 1.95
C ILE A 176 -13.67 -11.57 0.59
N HIS A 177 -12.83 -10.54 0.60
CA HIS A 177 -12.22 -10.05 -0.63
C HIS A 177 -11.02 -10.91 -0.98
N LYS A 178 -11.04 -11.53 -2.15
CA LYS A 178 -9.91 -12.25 -2.75
C LYS A 178 -9.51 -11.57 -4.05
N ARG A 179 -8.22 -11.36 -4.23
CA ARG A 179 -7.62 -10.90 -5.48
C ARG A 179 -6.65 -11.94 -5.99
N SER A 180 -6.77 -12.26 -7.28
CA SER A 180 -5.82 -13.11 -8.02
C SER A 180 -5.31 -12.33 -9.23
N ILE A 181 -4.03 -12.46 -9.49
CA ILE A 181 -3.29 -11.77 -10.55
C ILE A 181 -2.39 -12.79 -11.22
#